data_950bf364426b716cffc9edf01e109673
#
_entry.id   950bf364426b716cffc9edf01e109673
#
_cell.length_a   1.000
_cell.length_b   1.000
_cell.length_c   1.000
_cell.angle_alpha   90.00
_cell.angle_beta   90.00
_cell.angle_gamma   90.00
#
_symmetry.space_group_name_H-M   'P 1'
#
loop_
_entity.id
_entity.type
_entity.pdbx_description
1 polymer ?
#
loop_
_entity_poly.entity_id
_entity_poly.type
_entity_poly.pdbx_seq_one_letter_code
_entity_poly.pdbx_strand_id
1 'polypeptide(L)'
;MKLLFKKNYLTQIENSVKGENHLFRNFFVEKNGEIKDSLEDGKNSCAVMVSQILYSFNSLLEFLGKEHWIKFVHLTVDSTKKDMVNNGWYKIDDFKIGAILIWEKKDGRNGEPHNHIGFFVGGEEAISNDSRGTGFPHRHHFTYNNTRKIEEIFWHPELDNS
;
A
#
# COMPACT_ATOMS: atom_id res chain seq x y z
N MET A 1 8.57 -0.92 -28.78
CA MET A 1 7.90 -0.27 -27.63
C MET A 1 8.52 -0.79 -26.35
N LYS A 2 8.89 0.08 -25.41
CA LYS A 2 9.48 -0.30 -24.11
C LYS A 2 8.51 0.09 -22.99
N LEU A 3 8.16 -0.84 -22.11
CA LEU A 3 7.36 -0.55 -20.93
C LEU A 3 8.22 0.13 -19.85
N LEU A 4 7.74 1.25 -19.34
CA LEU A 4 8.40 2.02 -18.27
C LEU A 4 7.77 1.68 -16.92
N PHE A 5 8.19 0.57 -16.32
CA PHE A 5 7.60 -0.01 -15.11
C PHE A 5 7.51 1.00 -13.97
N LYS A 6 8.63 1.53 -13.55
CA LYS A 6 8.70 2.49 -12.46
C LYS A 6 7.83 3.72 -12.69
N LYS A 7 7.84 4.27 -13.93
CA LYS A 7 7.01 5.42 -14.27
C LYS A 7 5.52 5.09 -14.15
N ASN A 8 5.09 3.93 -14.64
CA ASN A 8 3.70 3.49 -14.53
C ASN A 8 3.30 3.24 -13.06
N TYR A 9 4.17 2.60 -12.29
CA TYR A 9 3.98 2.36 -10.86
C TYR A 9 3.79 3.67 -10.08
N LEU A 10 4.71 4.63 -10.23
CA LEU A 10 4.62 5.94 -9.59
C LEU A 10 3.38 6.72 -10.04
N THR A 11 3.05 6.65 -11.33
CA THR A 11 1.84 7.29 -11.87
C THR A 11 0.58 6.71 -11.24
N GLN A 12 0.51 5.39 -11.02
CA GLN A 12 -0.65 4.76 -10.39
C GLN A 12 -0.78 5.17 -8.91
N ILE A 13 0.33 5.24 -8.18
CA ILE A 13 0.35 5.75 -6.81
C ILE A 13 -0.18 7.19 -6.77
N GLU A 14 0.36 8.07 -7.63
CA GLU A 14 -0.06 9.47 -7.72
C GLU A 14 -1.54 9.64 -8.13
N ASN A 15 -2.02 8.79 -9.04
CA ASN A 15 -3.42 8.82 -9.48
C ASN A 15 -4.38 8.36 -8.37
N SER A 16 -3.92 7.55 -7.42
CA SER A 16 -4.77 7.05 -6.33
C SER A 16 -5.30 8.17 -5.42
N VAL A 17 -4.64 9.33 -5.39
CA VAL A 17 -5.03 10.50 -4.56
C VAL A 17 -5.68 11.63 -5.36
N LYS A 18 -5.99 11.41 -6.64
CA LYS A 18 -6.71 12.39 -7.46
C LYS A 18 -8.21 12.26 -7.24
N GLY A 19 -8.79 13.23 -6.55
CA GLY A 19 -10.20 13.21 -6.16
C GLY A 19 -10.49 12.14 -5.10
N GLU A 20 -11.75 11.75 -4.98
CA GLU A 20 -12.18 10.68 -4.09
C GLU A 20 -12.04 9.33 -4.79
N ASN A 21 -11.11 8.51 -4.33
CA ASN A 21 -10.87 7.20 -4.90
C ASN A 21 -11.58 6.10 -4.09
N HIS A 22 -12.67 5.57 -4.64
CA HIS A 22 -13.50 4.55 -3.98
C HIS A 22 -13.00 3.10 -4.18
N LEU A 23 -11.97 2.85 -4.99
CA LEU A 23 -11.52 1.49 -5.32
C LEU A 23 -11.08 0.66 -4.12
N PHE A 24 -10.63 1.30 -3.05
CA PHE A 24 -10.10 0.64 -1.86
C PHE A 24 -11.01 0.79 -0.65
N ARG A 25 -12.24 1.26 -0.84
CA ARG A 25 -13.07 1.73 0.27
C ARG A 25 -13.84 0.63 0.97
N ASN A 26 -14.35 -0.35 0.21
CA ASN A 26 -15.24 -1.38 0.72
C ASN A 26 -14.80 -2.77 0.29
N PHE A 27 -14.95 -3.74 1.18
CA PHE A 27 -14.77 -5.16 0.91
C PHE A 27 -15.77 -5.96 1.74
N PHE A 28 -16.80 -6.46 1.07
CA PHE A 28 -17.90 -7.14 1.73
C PHE A 28 -17.60 -8.62 1.94
N VAL A 29 -17.89 -9.10 3.14
CA VAL A 29 -17.84 -10.52 3.52
C VAL A 29 -19.16 -10.92 4.17
N GLU A 30 -19.54 -12.17 4.04
CA GLU A 30 -20.63 -12.76 4.82
C GLU A 30 -20.03 -13.53 6.00
N LYS A 31 -20.50 -13.22 7.20
CA LYS A 31 -20.13 -13.94 8.42
C LYS A 31 -21.39 -14.25 9.22
N ASN A 32 -21.65 -15.54 9.47
CA ASN A 32 -22.84 -16.02 10.21
C ASN A 32 -24.18 -15.53 9.61
N GLY A 33 -24.26 -15.42 8.27
CA GLY A 33 -25.46 -14.93 7.57
C GLY A 33 -25.60 -13.41 7.53
N GLU A 34 -24.66 -12.66 8.07
CA GLU A 34 -24.65 -11.19 8.03
C GLU A 34 -23.59 -10.66 7.06
N ILE A 35 -23.99 -9.74 6.19
CA ILE A 35 -23.06 -9.06 5.27
C ILE A 35 -22.39 -7.91 6.01
N LYS A 36 -21.07 -7.90 5.99
CA LYS A 36 -20.25 -6.88 6.65
C LYS A 36 -19.21 -6.32 5.69
N ASP A 37 -19.03 -4.99 5.70
CA ASP A 37 -17.88 -4.33 5.08
C ASP A 37 -16.66 -4.44 6.01
N SER A 38 -15.68 -5.26 5.61
CA SER A 38 -14.44 -5.46 6.38
C SER A 38 -13.53 -4.23 6.40
N LEU A 39 -13.72 -3.30 5.49
CA LEU A 39 -12.92 -2.07 5.39
C LEU A 39 -13.60 -0.88 6.10
N GLU A 40 -14.84 -1.01 6.53
CA GLU A 40 -15.59 0.00 7.29
C GLU A 40 -15.52 1.39 6.62
N ASP A 41 -15.93 1.46 5.35
CA ASP A 41 -15.84 2.67 4.55
C ASP A 41 -14.43 3.28 4.48
N GLY A 42 -13.43 2.42 4.28
CA GLY A 42 -12.04 2.84 4.09
C GLY A 42 -11.24 3.04 5.38
N LYS A 43 -11.82 2.80 6.54
CA LYS A 43 -11.11 2.97 7.83
C LYS A 43 -10.03 1.91 8.07
N ASN A 44 -10.12 0.76 7.39
CA ASN A 44 -9.19 -0.36 7.48
C ASN A 44 -8.53 -0.68 6.13
N SER A 45 -8.36 0.30 5.23
CA SER A 45 -8.00 0.06 3.82
C SER A 45 -6.51 0.23 3.48
N CYS A 46 -5.63 0.55 4.41
CA CYS A 46 -4.23 0.82 4.08
C CYS A 46 -3.54 -0.38 3.40
N ALA A 47 -3.76 -1.59 3.91
CA ALA A 47 -3.21 -2.81 3.33
C ALA A 47 -3.85 -3.16 1.97
N VAL A 48 -5.16 -3.00 1.84
CA VAL A 48 -5.88 -3.21 0.57
C VAL A 48 -5.37 -2.26 -0.49
N MET A 49 -5.24 -0.97 -0.19
CA MET A 49 -4.74 0.03 -1.13
C MET A 49 -3.36 -0.36 -1.67
N VAL A 50 -2.40 -0.66 -0.79
CA VAL A 50 -1.05 -1.02 -1.21
C VAL A 50 -1.06 -2.32 -1.99
N SER A 51 -1.63 -3.39 -1.44
CA SER A 51 -1.62 -4.70 -2.09
C SER A 51 -2.38 -4.72 -3.41
N GLN A 52 -3.46 -3.97 -3.57
CA GLN A 52 -4.20 -3.88 -4.82
C GLN A 52 -3.42 -3.11 -5.90
N ILE A 53 -2.73 -2.03 -5.54
CA ILE A 53 -1.84 -1.32 -6.47
C ILE A 53 -0.73 -2.26 -6.94
N LEU A 54 -0.05 -2.99 -6.05
CA LEU A 54 0.97 -3.96 -6.43
C LEU A 54 0.41 -5.08 -7.31
N TYR A 55 -0.73 -5.64 -6.93
CA TYR A 55 -1.40 -6.73 -7.66
C TYR A 55 -1.77 -6.34 -9.09
N SER A 56 -2.13 -5.08 -9.31
CA SER A 56 -2.49 -4.58 -10.65
C SER A 56 -1.37 -4.69 -11.68
N PHE A 57 -0.11 -4.83 -11.25
CA PHE A 57 1.04 -5.02 -12.14
C PHE A 57 1.31 -6.49 -12.48
N ASN A 58 0.70 -7.45 -11.82
CA ASN A 58 0.99 -8.87 -12.00
C ASN A 58 0.79 -9.35 -13.45
N SER A 59 -0.29 -8.94 -14.11
CA SER A 59 -0.54 -9.31 -15.50
C SER A 59 0.53 -8.78 -16.47
N LEU A 60 1.07 -7.59 -16.20
CA LEU A 60 2.15 -7.01 -16.99
C LEU A 60 3.47 -7.72 -16.72
N LEU A 61 3.74 -8.08 -15.47
CA LEU A 61 4.93 -8.83 -15.07
C LEU A 61 4.91 -10.23 -15.72
N GLU A 62 3.78 -10.93 -15.65
CA GLU A 62 3.58 -12.25 -16.26
C GLU A 62 3.79 -12.21 -17.78
N PHE A 63 3.19 -11.22 -18.47
CA PHE A 63 3.39 -11.01 -19.89
C PHE A 63 4.86 -10.82 -20.28
N LEU A 64 5.67 -10.24 -19.39
CA LEU A 64 7.11 -10.03 -19.58
C LEU A 64 7.97 -11.19 -19.08
N GLY A 65 7.37 -12.29 -18.62
CA GLY A 65 8.07 -13.43 -18.05
C GLY A 65 8.77 -13.11 -16.71
N LYS A 66 8.21 -12.17 -15.93
CA LYS A 66 8.74 -11.76 -14.64
C LYS A 66 7.88 -12.31 -13.50
N GLU A 67 8.48 -12.44 -12.33
CA GLU A 67 7.79 -12.85 -11.11
C GLU A 67 6.79 -11.77 -10.66
N HIS A 68 5.68 -12.19 -10.06
CA HIS A 68 4.70 -11.30 -9.47
C HIS A 68 5.29 -10.50 -8.31
N TRP A 69 4.81 -9.28 -8.10
CA TRP A 69 5.21 -8.45 -6.95
C TRP A 69 4.50 -8.83 -5.66
N ILE A 70 3.32 -9.43 -5.79
CA ILE A 70 2.48 -9.90 -4.69
C ILE A 70 1.50 -10.92 -5.26
N LYS A 71 1.08 -11.92 -4.48
CA LYS A 71 0.16 -12.96 -4.97
C LYS A 71 -1.31 -12.61 -4.80
N PHE A 72 -1.63 -11.87 -3.73
CA PHE A 72 -3.01 -11.59 -3.36
C PHE A 72 -3.19 -10.13 -2.93
N VAL A 73 -4.44 -9.67 -2.93
CA VAL A 73 -4.86 -8.47 -2.21
C VAL A 73 -5.09 -8.85 -0.75
N HIS A 74 -4.58 -8.06 0.18
CA HIS A 74 -4.56 -8.37 1.61
C HIS A 74 -5.33 -7.35 2.44
N LEU A 75 -5.98 -7.82 3.50
CA LEU A 75 -6.72 -6.98 4.45
C LEU A 75 -5.85 -6.49 5.63
N THR A 76 -4.65 -7.06 5.83
CA THR A 76 -3.75 -6.71 6.93
C THR A 76 -2.36 -6.34 6.45
N VAL A 77 -1.67 -5.47 7.21
CA VAL A 77 -0.28 -5.08 6.92
C VAL A 77 0.66 -6.29 7.02
N ASP A 78 0.48 -7.14 8.03
CA ASP A 78 1.34 -8.31 8.24
C ASP A 78 1.25 -9.31 7.08
N SER A 79 0.05 -9.61 6.57
CA SER A 79 -0.12 -10.49 5.41
C SER A 79 0.42 -9.86 4.12
N THR A 80 0.23 -8.56 3.93
CA THR A 80 0.81 -7.82 2.79
C THR A 80 2.34 -7.91 2.81
N LYS A 81 2.96 -7.60 3.94
CA LYS A 81 4.41 -7.66 4.13
C LYS A 81 4.96 -9.05 3.87
N LYS A 82 4.33 -10.09 4.43
CA LYS A 82 4.75 -11.49 4.23
C LYS A 82 4.73 -11.87 2.74
N ASP A 83 3.66 -11.52 2.04
CA ASP A 83 3.53 -11.80 0.61
C ASP A 83 4.55 -11.01 -0.21
N MET A 84 4.76 -9.73 0.07
CA MET A 84 5.79 -8.91 -0.55
C MET A 84 7.19 -9.54 -0.42
N VAL A 85 7.60 -9.91 0.79
CA VAL A 85 8.91 -10.53 1.05
C VAL A 85 9.06 -11.85 0.29
N ASN A 86 8.02 -12.67 0.24
CA ASN A 86 8.03 -13.91 -0.53
C ASN A 86 8.09 -13.69 -2.06
N ASN A 87 7.85 -12.48 -2.53
CA ASN A 87 7.87 -12.11 -3.94
C ASN A 87 8.96 -11.07 -4.27
N GLY A 88 10.06 -11.07 -3.53
CA GLY A 88 11.28 -10.35 -3.90
C GLY A 88 11.42 -8.93 -3.35
N TRP A 89 10.46 -8.43 -2.58
CA TRP A 89 10.64 -7.18 -1.84
C TRP A 89 11.61 -7.38 -0.67
N TYR A 90 12.52 -6.45 -0.49
CA TYR A 90 13.52 -6.50 0.57
C TYR A 90 13.64 -5.17 1.31
N LYS A 91 14.11 -5.23 2.55
CA LYS A 91 14.30 -4.03 3.37
C LYS A 91 15.49 -3.21 2.88
N ILE A 92 15.30 -1.89 2.93
CA ILE A 92 16.33 -0.89 2.69
C ILE A 92 16.33 0.13 3.82
N ASP A 93 17.43 0.87 3.94
CA ASP A 93 17.57 1.94 4.95
C ASP A 93 17.32 3.34 4.34
N ASP A 94 17.43 3.48 3.02
CA ASP A 94 17.27 4.73 2.31
C ASP A 94 15.84 4.96 1.83
N PHE A 95 15.44 6.24 1.77
CA PHE A 95 14.17 6.64 1.17
C PHE A 95 14.29 6.74 -0.35
N LYS A 96 13.71 5.81 -1.07
CA LYS A 96 13.59 5.83 -2.53
C LYS A 96 12.16 6.14 -2.95
N ILE A 97 11.97 7.02 -3.93
CA ILE A 97 10.63 7.33 -4.45
C ILE A 97 9.97 6.05 -5.00
N GLY A 98 8.81 5.70 -4.46
CA GLY A 98 8.10 4.46 -4.72
C GLY A 98 8.36 3.35 -3.69
N ALA A 99 9.26 3.55 -2.72
CA ALA A 99 9.44 2.60 -1.62
C ALA A 99 8.15 2.48 -0.79
N ILE A 100 7.91 1.27 -0.29
CA ILE A 100 6.80 1.01 0.61
C ILE A 100 7.26 1.23 2.05
N LEU A 101 6.50 2.05 2.76
CA LEU A 101 6.73 2.40 4.16
C LEU A 101 5.79 1.62 5.06
N ILE A 102 6.32 1.07 6.14
CA ILE A 102 5.54 0.53 7.24
C ILE A 102 5.81 1.38 8.48
N TRP A 103 4.75 1.99 9.00
CA TRP A 103 4.80 2.79 10.22
C TRP A 103 4.50 1.96 11.46
N GLU A 104 4.99 2.44 12.58
CA GLU A 104 4.79 1.85 13.91
C GLU A 104 3.31 1.60 14.22
N LYS A 105 3.09 0.62 15.10
CA LYS A 105 1.77 0.34 15.64
C LYS A 105 1.26 1.54 16.44
N LYS A 106 0.01 1.90 16.19
CA LYS A 106 -0.76 2.84 17.00
C LYS A 106 -2.16 2.30 17.22
N ASP A 107 -2.77 2.70 18.32
CA ASP A 107 -4.12 2.28 18.67
C ASP A 107 -5.09 2.64 17.53
N GLY A 108 -5.78 1.63 17.05
CA GLY A 108 -6.89 1.78 16.14
C GLY A 108 -8.15 2.26 16.84
N ARG A 109 -9.23 2.47 16.07
CA ARG A 109 -10.54 2.86 16.62
C ARG A 109 -11.13 1.85 17.57
N ASN A 110 -10.78 0.58 17.41
CA ASN A 110 -11.21 -0.53 18.29
C ASN A 110 -10.27 -0.75 19.50
N GLY A 111 -9.26 0.12 19.68
CA GLY A 111 -8.26 0.01 20.76
C GLY A 111 -7.15 -1.03 20.48
N GLU A 112 -7.21 -1.78 19.38
CA GLU A 112 -6.15 -2.71 19.00
C GLU A 112 -5.04 -2.00 18.21
N PRO A 113 -3.77 -2.12 18.64
CA PRO A 113 -2.66 -1.48 17.94
C PRO A 113 -2.37 -2.20 16.62
N HIS A 114 -2.24 -1.42 15.53
CA HIS A 114 -1.86 -1.95 14.22
C HIS A 114 -0.88 -1.04 13.50
N ASN A 115 -0.03 -1.66 12.67
CA ASN A 115 0.84 -0.95 11.74
C ASN A 115 0.01 -0.25 10.65
N HIS A 116 0.64 0.72 10.02
CA HIS A 116 0.13 1.39 8.82
C HIS A 116 1.09 1.16 7.66
N ILE A 117 0.60 1.20 6.43
CA ILE A 117 1.39 0.95 5.22
C ILE A 117 1.02 1.95 4.13
N GLY A 118 2.00 2.35 3.32
CA GLY A 118 1.83 3.28 2.20
C GLY A 118 3.09 3.43 1.37
N PHE A 119 3.17 4.49 0.57
CA PHE A 119 4.23 4.74 -0.38
C PHE A 119 4.97 6.04 -0.08
N PHE A 120 6.30 6.01 -0.15
CA PHE A 120 7.11 7.24 -0.17
C PHE A 120 7.10 7.83 -1.58
N VAL A 121 6.80 9.11 -1.71
CA VAL A 121 6.66 9.76 -3.02
C VAL A 121 7.66 10.88 -3.27
N GLY A 122 8.62 11.04 -2.37
CA GLY A 122 9.71 12.01 -2.50
C GLY A 122 9.53 13.25 -1.62
N GLY A 123 10.59 14.00 -1.46
CA GLY A 123 10.61 15.12 -0.54
C GLY A 123 10.29 14.69 0.89
N GLU A 124 9.31 15.30 1.49
CA GLU A 124 8.80 14.94 2.81
C GLU A 124 7.40 14.32 2.75
N GLU A 125 7.04 13.65 1.64
CA GLU A 125 5.69 13.20 1.38
C GLU A 125 5.55 11.69 1.23
N ALA A 126 4.41 11.18 1.67
CA ALA A 126 3.93 9.82 1.47
C ALA A 126 2.47 9.82 1.01
N ILE A 127 2.05 8.71 0.42
CA ILE A 127 0.67 8.43 0.06
C ILE A 127 0.25 7.15 0.78
N SER A 128 -0.85 7.22 1.52
CA SER A 128 -1.47 6.09 2.19
C SER A 128 -2.98 6.32 2.31
N ASN A 129 -3.71 5.31 2.77
CA ASN A 129 -5.12 5.48 3.05
C ASN A 129 -5.35 6.29 4.32
N ASP A 130 -6.25 7.28 4.29
CA ASP A 130 -6.63 8.10 5.45
C ASP A 130 -7.62 7.37 6.35
N SER A 131 -7.13 6.36 7.05
CA SER A 131 -7.96 5.47 7.88
C SER A 131 -8.60 6.15 9.09
N ARG A 132 -8.10 7.30 9.53
CA ARG A 132 -8.64 8.06 10.67
C ARG A 132 -9.53 9.23 10.27
N GLY A 133 -9.48 9.63 9.01
CA GLY A 133 -10.24 10.74 8.46
C GLY A 133 -11.24 10.32 7.40
N THR A 134 -10.93 10.62 6.16
CA THR A 134 -11.86 10.46 5.02
C THR A 134 -12.13 9.03 4.58
N GLY A 135 -11.22 8.09 4.89
CA GLY A 135 -11.25 6.72 4.38
C GLY A 135 -10.76 6.58 2.93
N PHE A 136 -10.27 7.65 2.32
CA PHE A 136 -9.69 7.66 0.98
C PHE A 136 -8.16 7.73 1.02
N PRO A 137 -7.46 7.33 -0.05
CA PRO A 137 -6.05 7.63 -0.21
C PRO A 137 -5.79 9.12 -0.12
N HIS A 138 -4.74 9.51 0.58
CA HIS A 138 -4.34 10.90 0.74
C HIS A 138 -2.82 11.07 0.72
N ARG A 139 -2.38 12.27 0.40
CA ARG A 139 -0.99 12.72 0.51
C ARG A 139 -0.78 13.37 1.86
N HIS A 140 0.32 13.03 2.53
CA HIS A 140 0.65 13.57 3.84
C HIS A 140 2.16 13.59 4.07
N HIS A 141 2.62 14.25 5.13
CA HIS A 141 4.01 14.20 5.55
C HIS A 141 4.40 12.76 5.90
N PHE A 142 5.56 12.27 5.42
CA PHE A 142 5.96 10.85 5.51
C PHE A 142 6.13 10.34 6.95
N THR A 143 6.35 11.22 7.94
CA THR A 143 6.37 10.88 9.38
C THR A 143 5.14 11.39 10.12
N TYR A 144 4.07 11.82 9.41
CA TYR A 144 2.92 12.48 10.03
C TYR A 144 3.34 13.66 10.93
N ASN A 145 4.22 14.54 10.42
CA ASN A 145 4.82 15.65 11.16
C ASN A 145 5.51 15.19 12.47
N ASN A 146 6.32 14.13 12.36
CA ASN A 146 7.06 13.49 13.46
C ASN A 146 6.20 12.87 14.56
N THR A 147 4.94 12.53 14.27
CA THR A 147 4.04 11.88 15.20
C THR A 147 3.96 10.35 15.04
N ARG A 148 4.50 9.80 13.94
CA ARG A 148 4.50 8.36 13.68
C ARG A 148 5.81 7.92 13.06
N LYS A 149 6.50 6.98 13.74
CA LYS A 149 7.80 6.45 13.30
C LYS A 149 7.62 5.48 12.13
N ILE A 150 8.53 5.55 11.16
CA ILE A 150 8.69 4.52 10.13
C ILE A 150 9.57 3.43 10.71
N GLU A 151 9.08 2.19 10.71
CA GLU A 151 9.80 1.02 11.22
C GLU A 151 10.51 0.24 10.12
N GLU A 152 9.93 0.18 8.92
CA GLU A 152 10.48 -0.59 7.82
C GLU A 152 10.23 0.12 6.50
N ILE A 153 11.22 0.00 5.60
CA ILE A 153 11.16 0.51 4.23
C ILE A 153 11.45 -0.67 3.30
N PHE A 154 10.58 -0.90 2.30
CA PHE A 154 10.72 -1.98 1.35
C PHE A 154 10.92 -1.47 -0.08
N TRP A 155 11.74 -2.19 -0.84
CA TRP A 155 12.05 -1.93 -2.22
C TRP A 155 12.00 -3.20 -3.06
N HIS A 156 11.72 -3.09 -4.36
CA HIS A 156 11.76 -4.20 -5.29
C HIS A 156 12.79 -3.97 -6.39
N PRO A 157 13.64 -4.98 -6.76
CA PRO A 157 14.69 -4.81 -7.76
C PRO A 157 14.19 -4.37 -9.15
N GLU A 158 12.98 -4.76 -9.54
CA GLU A 158 12.38 -4.33 -10.81
C GLU A 158 12.21 -2.81 -10.92
N LEU A 159 12.16 -2.09 -9.81
CA LEU A 159 12.08 -0.64 -9.79
C LEU A 159 13.41 0.06 -10.07
N ASP A 160 14.54 -0.66 -10.04
CA ASP A 160 15.86 -0.14 -10.42
C ASP A 160 16.08 -0.21 -11.93
N ASN A 161 15.44 -1.14 -12.63
CA ASN A 161 15.69 -1.49 -14.03
C ASN A 161 14.78 -0.81 -15.05
N SER A 162 14.04 0.22 -14.66
CA SER A 162 13.00 0.84 -15.50
C SER A 162 13.20 2.32 -15.77
#